data_af806200c14f1cafb806f2cc1e82247c
#
_entry.id   af806200c14f1cafb806f2cc1e82247c
#
_cell.length_a   1.000
_cell.length_b   1.000
_cell.length_c   1.000
_cell.angle_alpha   90.00
_cell.angle_beta   90.00
_cell.angle_gamma   90.00
#
_symmetry.space_group_name_H-M   'P 1'
#
loop_
_entity.id
_entity.type
_entity.pdbx_description
1 polymer ?
#
loop_
_entity_poly.entity_id
_entity_poly.type
_entity_poly.pdbx_seq_one_letter_code
_entity_poly.pdbx_strand_id
1 'polypeptide(L)'
;MNGRKASCSIRDLARYVGLSTCTVSKVLNNRSDFKTQEETRQRVLEAARTLNYVPNVNAQRLFQKKSGIIGLLIPSQTDGDNAFADNHFVNMLAGLERPLLESGYNLLLQFNDPELKKESRYLNLFRAGSLDGLLIWGAHRSDRCYEELIAYGAPHLFITSFPHRDSDEAISFVAADYRENSEQMTRDLIADGARSILY
;
A
#
# COMPACT_ATOMS: atom_id res chain seq x y z
N MET A 1 -31.33 -17.58 4.95
CA MET A 1 -31.15 -16.80 3.70
C MET A 1 -31.16 -15.33 4.09
N ASN A 2 -29.98 -14.72 4.30
CA ASN A 2 -29.86 -13.31 4.63
C ASN A 2 -29.96 -12.49 3.34
N GLY A 3 -31.13 -11.92 3.07
CA GLY A 3 -31.32 -10.95 1.99
C GLY A 3 -30.46 -9.71 2.25
N ARG A 4 -29.35 -9.54 1.52
CA ARG A 4 -28.67 -8.25 1.48
C ARG A 4 -29.70 -7.21 1.06
N LYS A 5 -30.02 -6.25 1.94
CA LYS A 5 -30.76 -5.04 1.56
C LYS A 5 -30.08 -4.48 0.31
N ALA A 6 -30.84 -4.33 -0.77
CA ALA A 6 -30.31 -3.72 -1.99
C ALA A 6 -29.75 -2.35 -1.64
N SER A 7 -28.44 -2.18 -1.79
CA SER A 7 -27.80 -0.89 -1.58
C SER A 7 -28.26 0.08 -2.69
N CYS A 8 -28.59 1.32 -2.31
CA CYS A 8 -28.94 2.37 -3.26
C CYS A 8 -27.81 2.50 -4.29
N SER A 9 -28.16 2.50 -5.57
CA SER A 9 -27.21 2.68 -6.66
C SER A 9 -27.09 4.17 -7.04
N ILE A 10 -26.01 4.53 -7.74
CA ILE A 10 -25.86 5.89 -8.29
C ILE A 10 -27.01 6.26 -9.25
N ARG A 11 -27.62 5.26 -9.91
CA ARG A 11 -28.77 5.48 -10.80
C ARG A 11 -30.01 5.85 -10.01
N ASP A 12 -30.22 5.25 -8.84
CA ASP A 12 -31.36 5.56 -7.97
C ASP A 12 -31.21 6.94 -7.38
N LEU A 13 -29.99 7.29 -6.93
CA LEU A 13 -29.68 8.64 -6.45
C LEU A 13 -29.87 9.69 -7.54
N ALA A 14 -29.38 9.44 -8.75
CA ALA A 14 -29.54 10.34 -9.87
C ALA A 14 -31.02 10.57 -10.24
N ARG A 15 -31.84 9.51 -10.20
CA ARG A 15 -33.29 9.58 -10.41
C ARG A 15 -33.96 10.40 -9.31
N TYR A 16 -33.57 10.20 -8.07
CA TYR A 16 -34.14 10.90 -6.92
C TYR A 16 -33.91 12.41 -6.98
N VAL A 17 -32.69 12.84 -7.39
CA VAL A 17 -32.36 14.27 -7.51
C VAL A 17 -32.69 14.88 -8.88
N GLY A 18 -33.16 14.10 -9.84
CA GLY A 18 -33.49 14.59 -11.19
C GLY A 18 -32.26 15.02 -12.00
N LEU A 19 -31.10 14.37 -11.79
CA LEU A 19 -29.83 14.70 -12.47
C LEU A 19 -29.28 13.48 -13.20
N SER A 20 -28.30 13.71 -14.10
CA SER A 20 -27.58 12.61 -14.74
C SER A 20 -26.64 11.91 -13.72
N THR A 21 -26.40 10.61 -13.90
CA THR A 21 -25.42 9.85 -13.11
C THR A 21 -24.02 10.46 -13.18
N CYS A 22 -23.68 11.05 -14.32
CA CYS A 22 -22.41 11.75 -14.53
C CYS A 22 -22.31 13.00 -13.63
N THR A 23 -23.36 13.82 -13.57
CA THR A 23 -23.43 15.00 -12.71
C THR A 23 -23.32 14.61 -11.24
N VAL A 24 -24.12 13.63 -10.81
CA VAL A 24 -24.11 13.12 -9.43
C VAL A 24 -22.71 12.59 -9.06
N SER A 25 -22.08 11.81 -9.94
CA SER A 25 -20.72 11.30 -9.72
C SER A 25 -19.70 12.41 -9.57
N LYS A 26 -19.74 13.45 -10.42
CA LYS A 26 -18.82 14.59 -10.34
C LYS A 26 -18.98 15.38 -9.04
N VAL A 27 -20.20 15.56 -8.58
CA VAL A 27 -20.51 16.24 -7.31
C VAL A 27 -20.00 15.42 -6.12
N LEU A 28 -20.29 14.11 -6.06
CA LEU A 28 -19.88 13.25 -4.98
C LEU A 28 -18.34 13.09 -4.86
N ASN A 29 -17.65 13.09 -6.00
CA ASN A 29 -16.20 12.98 -6.06
C ASN A 29 -15.47 14.33 -5.94
N ASN A 30 -16.19 15.42 -5.65
CA ASN A 30 -15.65 16.76 -5.49
C ASN A 30 -14.66 17.19 -6.59
N ARG A 31 -14.97 16.89 -7.85
CA ARG A 31 -14.07 17.16 -8.96
C ARG A 31 -13.82 18.64 -9.14
N SER A 32 -12.55 19.04 -9.12
CA SER A 32 -12.11 20.44 -9.24
C SER A 32 -12.41 21.04 -10.63
N ASP A 33 -12.50 20.18 -11.67
CA ASP A 33 -12.82 20.55 -13.04
C ASP A 33 -14.33 20.69 -13.29
N PHE A 34 -15.18 20.46 -12.28
CA PHE A 34 -16.62 20.51 -12.39
C PHE A 34 -17.23 21.60 -11.49
N LYS A 35 -17.67 22.66 -12.11
CA LYS A 35 -18.41 23.73 -11.43
C LYS A 35 -19.91 23.43 -11.47
N THR A 36 -20.57 23.44 -10.34
CA THR A 36 -22.02 23.35 -10.20
C THR A 36 -22.49 24.39 -9.17
N GLN A 37 -23.76 24.75 -9.25
CA GLN A 37 -24.37 25.63 -8.26
C GLN A 37 -24.34 24.95 -6.87
N GLU A 38 -24.06 25.71 -5.83
CA GLU A 38 -23.94 25.18 -4.48
C GLU A 38 -25.23 24.51 -4.01
N GLU A 39 -26.38 25.07 -4.39
CA GLU A 39 -27.69 24.48 -4.13
C GLU A 39 -27.83 23.05 -4.71
N THR A 40 -27.38 22.85 -5.96
CA THR A 40 -27.38 21.54 -6.60
C THR A 40 -26.45 20.57 -5.88
N ARG A 41 -25.29 21.06 -5.42
CA ARG A 41 -24.34 20.28 -4.67
C ARG A 41 -24.93 19.78 -3.35
N GLN A 42 -25.53 20.69 -2.59
CA GLN A 42 -26.16 20.37 -1.30
C GLN A 42 -27.31 19.37 -1.50
N ARG A 43 -28.16 19.57 -2.48
CA ARG A 43 -29.26 18.65 -2.82
C ARG A 43 -28.77 17.22 -3.09
N VAL A 44 -27.67 17.06 -3.82
CA VAL A 44 -27.08 15.73 -4.07
C VAL A 44 -26.51 15.11 -2.81
N LEU A 45 -25.81 15.89 -1.98
CA LEU A 45 -25.20 15.40 -0.72
C LEU A 45 -26.28 14.98 0.28
N GLU A 46 -27.35 15.74 0.42
CA GLU A 46 -28.49 15.42 1.31
C GLU A 46 -29.24 14.16 0.82
N ALA A 47 -29.47 14.06 -0.48
CA ALA A 47 -30.10 12.88 -1.05
C ALA A 47 -29.24 11.62 -0.85
N ALA A 48 -27.92 11.73 -0.99
CA ALA A 48 -26.99 10.62 -0.72
C ALA A 48 -27.08 10.15 0.74
N ARG A 49 -27.18 11.08 1.70
CA ARG A 49 -27.36 10.77 3.13
C ARG A 49 -28.73 10.10 3.36
N THR A 50 -29.81 10.68 2.83
CA THR A 50 -31.17 10.18 3.01
C THR A 50 -31.35 8.76 2.47
N LEU A 51 -30.73 8.47 1.32
CA LEU A 51 -30.79 7.16 0.68
C LEU A 51 -29.71 6.18 1.18
N ASN A 52 -28.89 6.57 2.16
CA ASN A 52 -27.73 5.80 2.63
C ASN A 52 -26.87 5.32 1.44
N TYR A 53 -26.69 6.19 0.46
CA TYR A 53 -25.87 5.86 -0.70
C TYR A 53 -24.39 5.81 -0.30
N VAL A 54 -23.76 4.68 -0.57
CA VAL A 54 -22.31 4.50 -0.44
C VAL A 54 -21.71 4.42 -1.84
N PRO A 55 -20.77 5.31 -2.19
CA PRO A 55 -20.08 5.25 -3.47
C PRO A 55 -19.42 3.88 -3.69
N ASN A 56 -19.59 3.34 -4.89
CA ASN A 56 -18.93 2.10 -5.26
C ASN A 56 -17.44 2.38 -5.53
N VAL A 57 -16.58 1.95 -4.62
CA VAL A 57 -15.12 2.13 -4.69
C VAL A 57 -14.53 1.59 -6.00
N ASN A 58 -15.06 0.46 -6.51
CA ASN A 58 -14.59 -0.11 -7.78
C ASN A 58 -14.91 0.79 -8.97
N ALA A 59 -16.09 1.43 -8.96
CA ALA A 59 -16.44 2.40 -9.99
C ALA A 59 -15.57 3.67 -9.89
N GLN A 60 -15.25 4.14 -8.69
CA GLN A 60 -14.35 5.28 -8.48
C GLN A 60 -12.92 4.97 -8.98
N ARG A 61 -12.40 3.78 -8.69
CA ARG A 61 -11.08 3.31 -9.14
C ARG A 61 -10.94 3.31 -10.65
N LEU A 62 -11.97 2.88 -11.38
CA LEU A 62 -11.99 2.91 -12.85
C LEU A 62 -11.79 4.32 -13.42
N PHE A 63 -12.36 5.32 -12.77
CA PHE A 63 -12.24 6.72 -13.23
C PHE A 63 -10.95 7.39 -12.77
N GLN A 64 -10.44 7.04 -11.60
CA GLN A 64 -9.25 7.67 -11.02
C GLN A 64 -7.94 7.01 -11.47
N LYS A 65 -8.00 5.82 -12.07
CA LYS A 65 -6.84 4.98 -12.40
C LYS A 65 -5.92 4.72 -11.19
N LYS A 66 -6.51 4.72 -9.99
CA LYS A 66 -5.82 4.48 -8.72
C LYS A 66 -6.64 3.51 -7.88
N SER A 67 -5.96 2.56 -7.26
CA SER A 67 -6.59 1.60 -6.35
C SER A 67 -6.83 2.18 -4.96
N GLY A 68 -6.04 3.16 -4.54
CA GLY A 68 -5.97 3.64 -3.16
C GLY A 68 -5.40 2.59 -2.21
N ILE A 69 -4.58 1.66 -2.72
CA ILE A 69 -3.99 0.57 -1.94
C ILE A 69 -2.48 0.56 -2.15
N ILE A 70 -1.75 0.56 -1.03
CA ILE A 70 -0.32 0.22 -0.97
C ILE A 70 -0.21 -1.21 -0.44
N GLY A 71 0.52 -2.06 -1.15
CA GLY A 71 0.87 -3.39 -0.69
C GLY A 71 2.04 -3.33 0.30
N LEU A 72 2.04 -4.19 1.31
CA LEU A 72 3.21 -4.49 2.14
C LEU A 72 3.49 -5.98 2.03
N LEU A 73 4.60 -6.31 1.41
CA LEU A 73 5.07 -7.67 1.25
C LEU A 73 6.01 -8.00 2.40
N ILE A 74 5.71 -9.07 3.13
CA ILE A 74 6.50 -9.55 4.27
C ILE A 74 6.91 -11.01 4.07
N PRO A 75 8.02 -11.48 4.67
CA PRO A 75 8.42 -12.87 4.61
C PRO A 75 7.31 -13.81 5.10
N SER A 76 7.20 -14.96 4.46
CA SER A 76 6.33 -16.03 4.92
C SER A 76 6.93 -16.72 6.14
N GLN A 77 6.09 -17.20 7.05
CA GLN A 77 6.50 -17.87 8.30
C GLN A 77 7.01 -19.32 8.10
N THR A 78 7.32 -19.74 6.89
CA THR A 78 7.70 -21.12 6.59
C THR A 78 8.98 -21.59 7.32
N ASP A 79 9.80 -20.67 7.81
CA ASP A 79 11.09 -20.97 8.47
C ASP A 79 11.14 -20.65 9.96
N GLY A 80 9.97 -20.50 10.60
CA GLY A 80 9.87 -20.24 12.04
C GLY A 80 9.98 -18.77 12.44
N ASP A 81 10.31 -17.89 11.54
CA ASP A 81 10.38 -16.45 11.78
C ASP A 81 8.99 -15.82 11.73
N ASN A 82 8.53 -15.32 12.88
CA ASN A 82 7.27 -14.59 12.98
C ASN A 82 7.53 -13.09 12.90
N ALA A 83 7.29 -12.47 11.75
CA ALA A 83 7.46 -11.03 11.57
C ALA A 83 6.71 -10.20 12.63
N PHE A 84 5.55 -10.68 13.11
CA PHE A 84 4.78 -9.99 14.14
C PHE A 84 5.36 -10.14 15.56
N ALA A 85 6.32 -11.03 15.78
CA ALA A 85 7.09 -11.10 17.01
C ALA A 85 8.31 -10.17 16.99
N ASP A 86 8.67 -9.63 15.82
CA ASP A 86 9.75 -8.67 15.66
C ASP A 86 9.27 -7.25 16.00
N ASN A 87 9.76 -6.70 17.10
CA ASN A 87 9.46 -5.34 17.53
C ASN A 87 9.84 -4.28 16.46
N HIS A 88 10.88 -4.52 15.69
CA HIS A 88 11.28 -3.61 14.62
C HIS A 88 10.24 -3.56 13.51
N PHE A 89 9.72 -4.72 13.10
CA PHE A 89 8.62 -4.80 12.14
C PHE A 89 7.36 -4.11 12.65
N VAL A 90 6.97 -4.36 13.90
CA VAL A 90 5.75 -3.77 14.49
C VAL A 90 5.86 -2.25 14.57
N ASN A 91 7.01 -1.72 14.97
CA ASN A 91 7.26 -0.28 15.03
C ASN A 91 7.26 0.36 13.64
N MET A 92 7.84 -0.31 12.64
CA MET A 92 7.78 0.14 11.25
C MET A 92 6.34 0.18 10.75
N LEU A 93 5.57 -0.88 11.01
CA LEU A 93 4.16 -0.96 10.62
C LEU A 93 3.33 0.17 11.26
N ALA A 94 3.56 0.43 12.55
CA ALA A 94 2.92 1.55 13.26
C ALA A 94 3.29 2.91 12.63
N GLY A 95 4.52 3.06 12.16
CA GLY A 95 4.97 4.27 11.47
C GLY A 95 4.28 4.52 10.12
N LEU A 96 3.69 3.51 9.50
CA LEU A 96 2.95 3.65 8.24
C LEU A 96 1.52 4.18 8.43
N GLU A 97 0.94 4.05 9.64
CA GLU A 97 -0.46 4.37 9.89
C GLU A 97 -0.80 5.81 9.49
N ARG A 98 -0.12 6.77 10.07
CA ARG A 98 -0.43 8.19 9.88
C ARG A 98 -0.25 8.65 8.43
N PRO A 99 0.87 8.38 7.75
CA PRO A 99 1.04 8.75 6.34
C PRO A 99 -0.01 8.14 5.41
N LEU A 100 -0.42 6.89 5.65
CA LEU A 100 -1.46 6.22 4.87
C LEU A 100 -2.81 6.89 5.05
N LEU A 101 -3.21 7.18 6.31
CA LEU A 101 -4.47 7.86 6.62
C LEU A 101 -4.52 9.27 5.98
N GLU A 102 -3.47 10.06 6.14
CA GLU A 102 -3.38 11.42 5.60
C GLU A 102 -3.42 11.43 4.05
N SER A 103 -2.87 10.39 3.43
CA SER A 103 -2.84 10.24 1.97
C SER A 103 -4.07 9.52 1.40
N GLY A 104 -4.97 9.03 2.24
CA GLY A 104 -6.17 8.30 1.84
C GLY A 104 -5.90 6.90 1.27
N TYR A 105 -4.76 6.29 1.62
CA TYR A 105 -4.41 4.94 1.21
C TYR A 105 -4.78 3.90 2.27
N ASN A 106 -5.11 2.70 1.79
CA ASN A 106 -5.23 1.50 2.61
C ASN A 106 -3.99 0.63 2.45
N LEU A 107 -3.65 -0.14 3.49
CA LEU A 107 -2.57 -1.11 3.45
C LEU A 107 -3.12 -2.51 3.16
N LEU A 108 -2.55 -3.18 2.15
CA LEU A 108 -2.77 -4.58 1.88
C LEU A 108 -1.54 -5.38 2.30
N LEU A 109 -1.66 -6.16 3.36
CA LEU A 109 -0.60 -7.05 3.81
C LEU A 109 -0.61 -8.33 2.97
N GLN A 110 0.56 -8.71 2.44
CA GLN A 110 0.76 -9.90 1.63
C GLN A 110 1.98 -10.68 2.12
N PHE A 111 1.81 -11.98 2.32
CA PHE A 111 2.93 -12.85 2.66
C PHE A 111 3.70 -13.25 1.39
N ASN A 112 5.02 -13.17 1.47
CA ASN A 112 5.93 -13.52 0.38
C ASN A 112 6.26 -15.02 0.44
N ASP A 113 5.25 -15.85 0.21
CA ASP A 113 5.42 -17.30 0.17
C ASP A 113 6.13 -17.76 -1.14
N PRO A 114 6.63 -19.03 -1.20
CA PRO A 114 7.31 -19.54 -2.37
C PRO A 114 6.48 -19.52 -3.66
N GLU A 115 5.16 -19.69 -3.57
CA GLU A 115 4.27 -19.64 -4.74
C GLU A 115 4.12 -18.22 -5.25
N LEU A 116 3.97 -17.25 -4.36
CA LEU A 116 3.92 -15.83 -4.70
C LEU A 116 5.21 -15.38 -5.37
N LYS A 117 6.37 -15.86 -4.89
CA LYS A 117 7.69 -15.60 -5.50
C LYS A 117 7.78 -16.23 -6.90
N LYS A 118 7.42 -17.49 -7.05
CA LYS A 118 7.53 -18.26 -8.30
C LYS A 118 6.67 -17.69 -9.42
N GLU A 119 5.46 -17.23 -9.09
CA GLU A 119 4.48 -16.74 -10.06
C GLU A 119 4.51 -15.20 -10.23
N SER A 120 5.41 -14.50 -9.54
CA SER A 120 5.46 -13.02 -9.52
C SER A 120 4.06 -12.40 -9.29
N ARG A 121 3.27 -13.01 -8.40
CA ARG A 121 1.84 -12.64 -8.17
C ARG A 121 1.67 -11.20 -7.74
N TYR A 122 2.63 -10.61 -7.04
CA TYR A 122 2.65 -9.19 -6.71
C TYR A 122 2.66 -8.31 -7.98
N LEU A 123 3.32 -8.73 -9.06
CA LEU A 123 3.29 -8.02 -10.35
C LEU A 123 1.89 -8.09 -10.99
N ASN A 124 1.21 -9.23 -10.83
CA ASN A 124 -0.17 -9.35 -11.31
C ASN A 124 -1.14 -8.41 -10.57
N LEU A 125 -0.89 -8.09 -9.29
CA LEU A 125 -1.67 -7.10 -8.57
C LEU A 125 -1.54 -5.69 -9.17
N PHE A 126 -0.34 -5.31 -9.64
CA PHE A 126 -0.14 -4.06 -10.39
C PHE A 126 -0.85 -4.10 -11.74
N ARG A 127 -0.65 -5.17 -12.51
CA ARG A 127 -1.28 -5.33 -13.84
C ARG A 127 -2.80 -5.28 -13.77
N ALA A 128 -3.36 -5.81 -12.69
CA ALA A 128 -4.79 -5.75 -12.41
C ALA A 128 -5.28 -4.40 -11.86
N GLY A 129 -4.38 -3.44 -11.64
CA GLY A 129 -4.72 -2.15 -11.02
C GLY A 129 -5.19 -2.28 -9.56
N SER A 130 -4.76 -3.35 -8.87
CA SER A 130 -5.14 -3.62 -7.47
C SER A 130 -4.22 -2.94 -6.47
N LEU A 131 -3.03 -2.50 -6.89
CA LEU A 131 -2.04 -1.79 -6.09
C LEU A 131 -1.56 -0.54 -6.82
N ASP A 132 -1.31 0.52 -6.08
CA ASP A 132 -0.67 1.74 -6.55
C ASP A 132 0.83 1.78 -6.21
N GLY A 133 1.25 1.02 -5.21
CA GLY A 133 2.65 0.89 -4.78
C GLY A 133 2.87 -0.35 -3.93
N LEU A 134 4.12 -0.75 -3.76
CA LEU A 134 4.52 -1.90 -2.97
C LEU A 134 5.67 -1.55 -2.04
N LEU A 135 5.49 -1.80 -0.76
CA LEU A 135 6.52 -1.81 0.24
C LEU A 135 7.01 -3.25 0.42
N ILE A 136 8.30 -3.48 0.49
CA ILE A 136 8.89 -4.81 0.56
C ILE A 136 9.79 -4.86 1.80
N TRP A 137 9.34 -5.60 2.80
CA TRP A 137 10.07 -5.85 4.03
C TRP A 137 10.83 -7.16 3.96
N GLY A 138 12.07 -7.18 4.45
CA GLY A 138 12.83 -8.41 4.61
C GLY A 138 13.21 -9.07 3.27
N ALA A 139 13.49 -8.29 2.23
CA ALA A 139 14.05 -8.82 0.99
C ALA A 139 15.43 -9.44 1.25
N HIS A 140 15.64 -10.65 0.76
CA HIS A 140 16.92 -11.33 0.88
C HIS A 140 17.80 -11.02 -0.33
N ARG A 141 19.14 -10.96 -0.12
CA ARG A 141 20.09 -10.69 -1.21
C ARG A 141 20.03 -11.69 -2.37
N SER A 142 19.58 -12.92 -2.11
CA SER A 142 19.39 -13.96 -3.13
C SER A 142 18.03 -13.88 -3.83
N ASP A 143 17.13 -13.00 -3.42
CA ASP A 143 15.82 -12.89 -4.03
C ASP A 143 15.92 -12.26 -5.43
N ARG A 144 15.69 -13.05 -6.46
CA ARG A 144 15.65 -12.59 -7.86
C ARG A 144 14.24 -12.25 -8.36
N CYS A 145 13.24 -12.61 -7.58
CA CYS A 145 11.85 -12.38 -7.94
C CYS A 145 11.48 -10.89 -8.14
N TYR A 146 12.28 -9.97 -7.61
CA TYR A 146 12.04 -8.55 -7.74
C TYR A 146 12.57 -7.91 -9.03
N GLU A 147 13.40 -8.63 -9.80
CA GLU A 147 13.94 -8.15 -11.09
C GLU A 147 12.81 -7.80 -12.06
N GLU A 148 11.77 -8.64 -12.13
CA GLU A 148 10.60 -8.38 -12.96
C GLU A 148 9.79 -7.16 -12.49
N LEU A 149 9.67 -6.95 -11.17
CA LEU A 149 9.00 -5.80 -10.58
C LEU A 149 9.71 -4.50 -10.96
N ILE A 150 11.04 -4.51 -10.86
CA ILE A 150 11.89 -3.37 -11.19
C ILE A 150 11.82 -3.09 -12.69
N ALA A 151 11.97 -4.13 -13.53
CA ALA A 151 11.89 -4.01 -14.98
C ALA A 151 10.49 -3.52 -15.46
N TYR A 152 9.44 -3.86 -14.75
CA TYR A 152 8.08 -3.38 -15.02
C TYR A 152 7.90 -1.89 -14.68
N GLY A 153 8.79 -1.32 -13.86
CA GLY A 153 8.69 0.07 -13.40
C GLY A 153 7.55 0.31 -12.40
N ALA A 154 7.08 -0.72 -11.71
CA ALA A 154 6.07 -0.56 -10.67
C ALA A 154 6.61 0.29 -9.52
N PRO A 155 5.81 1.22 -8.94
CA PRO A 155 6.22 1.97 -7.76
C PRO A 155 6.49 1.04 -6.58
N HIS A 156 7.73 0.96 -6.13
CA HIS A 156 8.12 0.09 -5.02
C HIS A 156 9.20 0.72 -4.15
N LEU A 157 9.27 0.25 -2.90
CA LEU A 157 10.28 0.66 -1.93
C LEU A 157 10.68 -0.54 -1.08
N PHE A 158 11.97 -0.83 -1.01
CA PHE A 158 12.53 -1.80 -0.08
C PHE A 158 12.71 -1.18 1.30
N ILE A 159 12.35 -1.92 2.35
CA ILE A 159 12.47 -1.48 3.73
C ILE A 159 13.42 -2.42 4.47
N THR A 160 14.39 -1.85 5.16
CA THR A 160 15.45 -2.49 5.97
C THR A 160 16.51 -3.25 5.18
N SER A 161 16.15 -3.91 4.12
CA SER A 161 17.08 -4.67 3.26
C SER A 161 16.60 -4.63 1.82
N PHE A 162 17.48 -4.94 0.90
CA PHE A 162 17.20 -4.98 -0.53
C PHE A 162 17.93 -6.15 -1.19
N PRO A 163 17.44 -6.69 -2.32
CA PRO A 163 18.11 -7.77 -3.03
C PRO A 163 19.47 -7.31 -3.58
N HIS A 164 20.42 -8.22 -3.62
CA HIS A 164 21.69 -7.97 -4.31
C HIS A 164 21.43 -7.83 -5.82
N ARG A 165 22.10 -6.86 -6.44
CA ARG A 165 21.98 -6.62 -7.89
C ARG A 165 23.35 -6.53 -8.51
N ASP A 166 23.45 -7.10 -9.70
CA ASP A 166 24.64 -7.02 -10.57
C ASP A 166 24.57 -5.77 -11.48
N SER A 167 23.47 -5.00 -11.43
CA SER A 167 23.25 -3.83 -12.27
C SER A 167 23.36 -2.53 -11.49
N ASP A 168 23.85 -1.47 -12.14
CA ASP A 168 23.96 -0.09 -11.59
C ASP A 168 22.63 0.65 -11.50
N GLU A 169 21.50 0.00 -11.78
CA GLU A 169 20.20 0.63 -11.67
C GLU A 169 19.86 0.99 -10.20
N ALA A 170 19.41 2.20 -10.00
CA ALA A 170 19.03 2.69 -8.68
C ALA A 170 17.84 1.91 -8.11
N ILE A 171 18.02 1.39 -6.90
CA ILE A 171 16.95 0.78 -6.10
C ILE A 171 16.44 1.81 -5.10
N SER A 172 15.11 1.97 -5.01
CA SER A 172 14.51 2.77 -3.96
C SER A 172 14.45 1.96 -2.66
N PHE A 173 15.15 2.42 -1.62
CA PHE A 173 15.14 1.74 -0.33
C PHE A 173 15.23 2.71 0.85
N VAL A 174 14.75 2.25 2.01
CA VAL A 174 14.93 2.90 3.31
C VAL A 174 15.49 1.87 4.28
N ALA A 175 16.66 2.15 4.82
CA ALA A 175 17.31 1.32 5.84
C ALA A 175 18.10 2.19 6.81
N ALA A 176 18.28 1.71 8.05
CA ALA A 176 19.24 2.30 8.95
C ALA A 176 20.63 1.72 8.62
N ASP A 177 21.62 2.60 8.48
CA ASP A 177 23.02 2.17 8.37
C ASP A 177 23.60 1.98 9.74
N TYR A 178 23.69 0.73 10.17
CA TYR A 178 24.29 0.36 11.46
C TYR A 178 25.79 0.10 11.37
N ARG A 179 26.38 0.13 10.19
CA ARG A 179 27.78 -0.27 9.97
C ARG A 179 28.73 0.58 10.79
N GLU A 180 28.65 1.89 10.65
CA GLU A 180 29.53 2.83 11.35
C GLU A 180 29.37 2.72 12.86
N ASN A 181 28.13 2.65 13.35
CA ASN A 181 27.85 2.49 14.78
C ASN A 181 28.37 1.16 15.32
N SER A 182 28.18 0.04 14.60
CA SER A 182 28.69 -1.27 15.00
C SER A 182 30.21 -1.31 15.01
N GLU A 183 30.86 -0.67 14.04
CA GLU A 183 32.30 -0.56 14.00
C GLU A 183 32.85 0.26 15.19
N GLN A 184 32.23 1.39 15.49
CA GLN A 184 32.64 2.24 16.62
C GLN A 184 32.43 1.50 17.94
N MET A 185 31.26 0.90 18.17
CA MET A 185 31.02 0.10 19.37
C MET A 185 32.04 -1.03 19.54
N THR A 186 32.40 -1.71 18.44
CA THR A 186 33.40 -2.78 18.47
C THR A 186 34.78 -2.23 18.85
N ARG A 187 35.17 -1.08 18.29
CA ARG A 187 36.44 -0.41 18.64
C ARG A 187 36.48 0.00 20.11
N ASP A 188 35.39 0.56 20.63
CA ASP A 188 35.28 0.98 22.02
C ASP A 188 35.40 -0.22 22.98
N LEU A 189 34.72 -1.34 22.70
CA LEU A 189 34.82 -2.57 23.45
C LEU A 189 36.27 -3.12 23.49
N ILE A 190 36.96 -3.09 22.34
CA ILE A 190 38.36 -3.53 22.25
C ILE A 190 39.25 -2.59 23.05
N ALA A 191 39.03 -1.28 22.97
CA ALA A 191 39.79 -0.29 23.73
C ALA A 191 39.61 -0.44 25.25
N ASP A 192 38.42 -0.84 25.70
CA ASP A 192 38.08 -1.15 27.09
C ASP A 192 38.62 -2.53 27.56
N GLY A 193 39.30 -3.26 26.68
CA GLY A 193 40.00 -4.51 27.02
C GLY A 193 39.21 -5.79 26.72
N ALA A 194 38.13 -5.73 26.04
CA ALA A 194 37.39 -6.94 25.60
C ALA A 194 38.26 -7.77 24.64
N ARG A 195 38.44 -9.05 24.98
CA ARG A 195 39.23 -10.02 24.18
C ARG A 195 38.36 -11.01 23.41
N SER A 196 37.09 -11.07 23.72
CA SER A 196 36.10 -11.91 23.05
C SER A 196 34.80 -11.15 22.97
N ILE A 197 34.25 -11.07 21.77
CA ILE A 197 32.98 -10.41 21.51
C ILE A 197 32.07 -11.47 20.88
N LEU A 198 30.93 -11.74 21.51
CA LEU A 198 29.88 -12.61 20.95
C LEU A 198 28.96 -11.76 20.08
N TYR A 199 28.76 -12.25 18.88
CA TYR A 199 27.89 -11.63 17.90
C TYR A 199 26.60 -12.43 17.82
#